data_c4eda5babde563741d8a42b44ee52487
#
_entry.id   c4eda5babde563741d8a42b44ee52487
#
_cell.length_a   1.000
_cell.length_b   1.000
_cell.length_c   1.000
_cell.angle_alpha   90.00
_cell.angle_beta   90.00
_cell.angle_gamma   90.00
#
_symmetry.space_group_name_H-M   'P 1'
#
loop_
_entity.id
_entity.type
_entity.pdbx_description
1 polymer ?
#
loop_
_entity_poly.entity_id
_entity_poly.type
_entity_poly.pdbx_seq_one_letter_code
_entity_poly.pdbx_strand_id
1 'polypeptide(L)' 'MFTIEHEFDATVITLVDEGESPLREDITVQAFDSEITFEQWDPRTDRVSKITLSPEQLRDLTAALNLPEGIYRSAPDP' A
#
# COMPACT_ATOMS: atom_id res chain seq x y z
N MET A 1 -2.83 1.83 -10.75
CA MET A 1 -1.45 2.01 -11.29
C MET A 1 -0.48 2.19 -10.15
N PHE A 2 0.73 1.77 -10.34
CA PHE A 2 1.78 2.04 -9.37
C PHE A 2 3.09 2.37 -10.07
N THR A 3 3.95 3.09 -9.36
CA THR A 3 5.32 3.35 -9.80
C THR A 3 6.27 2.86 -8.72
N ILE A 4 7.48 2.48 -9.12
CA ILE A 4 8.52 2.00 -8.19
C ILE A 4 9.79 2.77 -8.46
N GLU A 5 10.42 3.24 -7.38
CA GLU A 5 11.76 3.82 -7.43
C GLU A 5 12.64 3.11 -6.42
N HIS A 6 13.82 2.70 -6.86
CA HIS A 6 14.80 2.08 -5.98
C HIS A 6 15.80 3.13 -5.53
N GLU A 7 15.78 3.46 -4.25
CA GLU A 7 16.72 4.39 -3.65
C GLU A 7 17.77 3.64 -2.87
N PHE A 8 18.75 4.35 -2.35
CA PHE A 8 19.89 3.71 -1.70
C PHE A 8 19.49 2.82 -0.52
N ASP A 9 18.55 3.29 0.30
CA ASP A 9 18.16 2.60 1.53
C ASP A 9 16.70 2.17 1.57
N ALA A 10 15.97 2.38 0.49
CA ALA A 10 14.54 2.05 0.46
C ALA A 10 14.05 1.84 -0.97
N THR A 11 12.97 1.08 -1.08
CA THR A 11 12.19 1.04 -2.31
C THR A 11 10.94 1.88 -2.08
N VAL A 12 10.69 2.84 -2.96
CA VAL A 12 9.54 3.73 -2.86
C VAL A 12 8.51 3.36 -3.91
N ILE A 13 7.30 3.07 -3.47
CA ILE A 13 6.20 2.71 -4.34
C ILE A 13 5.09 3.74 -4.17
N THR A 14 4.58 4.26 -5.28
CA THR A 14 3.40 5.13 -5.25
C THR A 14 2.23 4.38 -5.84
N LEU A 15 1.15 4.29 -5.06
CA LEU A 15 -0.09 3.66 -5.49
C LEU A 15 -1.07 4.74 -5.89
N VAL A 16 -1.52 4.71 -7.14
CA VAL A 16 -2.44 5.70 -7.69
C VAL A 16 -3.78 5.03 -7.94
N ASP A 17 -4.84 5.66 -7.45
CA ASP A 17 -6.20 5.16 -7.67
C ASP A 17 -6.67 5.53 -9.06
N GLU A 18 -6.97 4.52 -9.87
CA GLU A 18 -7.52 4.70 -11.21
C GLU A 18 -8.95 4.17 -11.31
N GLY A 19 -9.59 3.94 -10.17
CA GLY A 19 -10.95 3.45 -10.15
C GLY A 19 -11.97 4.52 -10.49
N GLU A 20 -13.19 4.33 -10.01
CA GLU A 20 -14.27 5.27 -10.22
C GLU A 20 -14.25 6.39 -9.18
N SER A 21 -14.74 7.58 -9.59
CA SER A 21 -14.87 8.70 -8.65
C SER A 21 -15.85 8.36 -7.52
N PRO A 22 -15.60 8.87 -6.31
CA PRO A 22 -14.47 9.71 -5.92
C PRO A 22 -13.16 8.91 -5.77
N LEU A 23 -12.09 9.44 -6.33
CA LEU A 23 -10.79 8.79 -6.26
C LEU A 23 -10.16 8.99 -4.89
N ARG A 24 -9.40 7.98 -4.47
CA ARG A 24 -8.62 8.06 -3.23
C ARG A 24 -7.29 8.76 -3.51
N GLU A 25 -6.74 9.39 -2.47
CA GLU A 25 -5.44 10.01 -2.58
C GLU A 25 -4.34 8.96 -2.76
N ASP A 26 -3.25 9.35 -3.40
CA ASP A 26 -2.12 8.47 -3.62
C ASP A 26 -1.56 7.97 -2.29
N ILE A 27 -1.09 6.72 -2.30
CA ILE A 27 -0.41 6.15 -1.15
C ILE A 27 1.05 5.99 -1.51
N THR A 28 1.93 6.54 -0.66
CA THR A 28 3.38 6.36 -0.79
C THR A 28 3.81 5.26 0.17
N VAL A 29 4.42 4.22 -0.38
CA VAL A 29 4.94 3.09 0.39
C VAL A 29 6.45 3.16 0.36
N GLN A 30 7.08 3.12 1.54
CA GLN A 30 8.53 3.07 1.64
C GLN A 30 8.93 1.77 2.32
N ALA A 31 9.61 0.91 1.56
CA ALA A 31 10.05 -0.38 2.06
C ALA A 31 11.53 -0.31 2.44
N PHE A 32 11.78 -0.38 3.74
CA PHE A 32 13.13 -0.44 4.31
C PHE A 32 13.45 -1.89 4.70
N ASP A 33 14.68 -2.13 5.16
CA ASP A 33 15.10 -3.47 5.59
C ASP A 33 14.25 -4.03 6.71
N SER A 34 13.85 -3.19 7.66
CA SER A 34 13.21 -3.64 8.90
C SER A 34 11.76 -3.18 9.03
N GLU A 35 11.26 -2.37 8.12
CA GLU A 35 9.90 -1.87 8.22
C GLU A 35 9.39 -1.38 6.88
N ILE A 36 8.09 -1.32 6.75
CA ILE A 36 7.41 -0.74 5.59
C ILE A 36 6.45 0.33 6.08
N THR A 37 6.54 1.54 5.53
CA THR A 37 5.65 2.64 5.89
C THR A 37 4.67 2.95 4.76
N PHE A 38 3.45 3.30 5.15
CA PHE A 38 2.39 3.71 4.22
C PHE A 38 1.95 5.11 4.61
N GLU A 39 1.98 6.03 3.68
CA GLU A 39 1.57 7.41 3.92
C GLU A 39 0.50 7.83 2.92
N GLN A 40 -0.52 8.52 3.43
CA GLN A 40 -1.59 9.07 2.61
C GLN A 40 -2.00 10.41 3.18
N TRP A 41 -2.09 11.41 2.29
CA TRP A 41 -2.56 12.74 2.68
C TRP A 41 -4.08 12.74 2.84
N ASP A 42 -4.56 13.37 3.90
CA ASP A 42 -5.99 13.56 4.13
C ASP A 42 -6.35 15.02 3.85
N PRO A 43 -7.05 15.30 2.75
CA PRO A 43 -7.41 16.68 2.39
C PRO A 43 -8.33 17.35 3.38
N ARG A 44 -9.11 16.57 4.15
CA ARG A 44 -10.05 17.15 5.12
C ARG A 44 -9.34 17.78 6.30
N THR A 45 -8.20 17.23 6.69
CA THR A 45 -7.44 17.70 7.85
C THR A 45 -6.11 18.33 7.48
N ASP A 46 -5.72 18.25 6.21
CA ASP A 46 -4.42 18.68 5.70
C ASP A 46 -3.27 18.03 6.47
N ARG A 47 -3.43 16.74 6.75
CA ARG A 47 -2.44 15.95 7.46
C ARG A 47 -2.12 14.67 6.70
N VAL A 48 -0.90 14.18 6.88
CA VAL A 48 -0.49 12.90 6.33
C VAL A 48 -0.71 11.83 7.39
N SER A 49 -1.48 10.80 7.04
CA SER A 49 -1.63 9.62 7.88
C SER A 49 -0.50 8.65 7.54
N LYS A 50 0.11 8.08 8.57
CA LYS A 50 1.22 7.15 8.38
C LYS A 50 1.03 5.93 9.26
N ILE A 51 1.20 4.75 8.68
CA ILE A 51 1.28 3.51 9.44
C ILE A 51 2.55 2.77 9.07
N THR A 52 3.07 2.03 10.05
CA THR A 52 4.29 1.26 9.88
C THR A 52 3.99 -0.20 10.14
N LEU A 53 4.40 -1.05 9.21
CA LEU A 53 4.26 -2.50 9.32
C LEU A 53 5.63 -3.14 9.43
N SER A 54 5.70 -4.24 10.19
CA SER A 54 6.85 -5.11 10.11
C SER A 54 6.80 -5.93 8.82
N PRO A 55 7.93 -6.48 8.36
CA PRO A 55 7.90 -7.38 7.20
C PRO A 55 6.96 -8.58 7.41
N GLU A 56 6.88 -9.10 8.63
CA GLU A 56 5.99 -10.21 8.95
C GLU A 56 4.52 -9.80 8.80
N GLN A 57 4.16 -8.62 9.28
CA GLN A 57 2.79 -8.12 9.13
C GLN A 57 2.41 -7.95 7.66
N LEU A 58 3.34 -7.47 6.84
CA LEU A 58 3.07 -7.32 5.41
C LEU A 58 2.88 -8.68 4.74
N ARG A 59 3.71 -9.66 5.08
CA ARG A 59 3.56 -11.02 4.54
C ARG A 59 2.22 -11.62 4.94
N ASP A 60 1.81 -11.43 6.20
CA ASP A 60 0.54 -11.94 6.68
C ASP A 60 -0.63 -11.27 5.97
N LEU A 61 -0.56 -9.97 5.75
CA LEU A 61 -1.59 -9.25 5.02
C LEU A 61 -1.73 -9.79 3.58
N THR A 62 -0.61 -9.97 2.90
CA THR A 62 -0.60 -10.50 1.55
C THR A 62 -1.20 -11.90 1.50
N ALA A 63 -0.84 -12.75 2.46
CA ALA A 63 -1.39 -14.11 2.54
C ALA A 63 -2.90 -14.09 2.80
N ALA A 64 -3.33 -13.23 3.71
CA ALA A 64 -4.75 -13.14 4.08
C ALA A 64 -5.60 -12.66 2.90
N LEU A 65 -5.11 -11.71 2.12
CA LEU A 65 -5.84 -11.18 0.97
C LEU A 65 -5.94 -12.18 -0.18
N ASN A 66 -5.12 -13.22 -0.18
CA ASN A 66 -5.13 -14.23 -1.23
C ASN A 66 -5.94 -15.48 -0.87
N LEU A 67 -6.59 -15.50 0.30
CA LEU A 67 -7.42 -16.63 0.67
C LEU A 67 -8.72 -16.65 -0.15
N PRO A 68 -9.11 -17.84 -0.66
CA PRO A 68 -10.26 -17.91 -1.55
C PRO A 68 -11.61 -17.69 -0.86
N GLU A 69 -11.70 -17.95 0.45
CA GLU A 69 -12.94 -17.80 1.21
C GLU A 69 -13.22 -16.36 1.66
N GLY A 70 -12.29 -15.43 1.43
CA GLY A 70 -12.49 -14.05 1.78
C GLY A 70 -13.39 -13.31 0.79
N ILE A 71 -13.96 -12.19 1.22
CA ILE A 71 -14.75 -11.32 0.35
C ILE A 71 -13.86 -10.62 -0.68
N TYR A 72 -12.68 -10.20 -0.25
CA TYR A 72 -11.70 -9.52 -1.11
C TYR A 72 -10.70 -10.55 -1.64
N ARG A 73 -10.30 -10.37 -2.90
CA ARG A 73 -9.25 -11.17 -3.52
C ARG A 73 -8.26 -10.26 -4.20
N SER A 74 -6.97 -10.46 -3.92
CA SER A 74 -5.91 -9.64 -4.48
C SER A 74 -5.54 -10.07 -5.90
N ALA A 75 -5.89 -11.28 -6.32
CA ALA A 75 -5.62 -11.78 -7.66
C ALA A 75 -6.93 -12.02 -8.39
N PRO A 76 -7.02 -11.64 -9.68
CA PRO A 76 -8.22 -11.94 -10.44
C PRO A 76 -8.36 -13.46 -10.65
N ASP A 77 -9.59 -13.92 -10.78
CA ASP A 77 -9.84 -15.30 -11.13
C ASP A 77 -9.39 -15.56 -12.56
N PRO A 78 -8.83 -16.73 -12.83
CA PRO A 78 -8.44 -17.10 -14.18
C PRO A 78 -9.64 -17.24 -15.12
#